data_5430fb07ead466405d65a27ab6c830a4
#
_entry.id   5430fb07ead466405d65a27ab6c830a4
#
_cell.length_a   1.000
_cell.length_b   1.000
_cell.length_c   1.000
_cell.angle_alpha   90.00
_cell.angle_beta   90.00
_cell.angle_gamma   90.00
#
_symmetry.space_group_name_H-M   'P 1'
#
loop_
_entity.id
_entity.type
_entity.pdbx_description
1 polymer ?
#
loop_
_entity_poly.entity_id
_entity_poly.type
_entity_poly.pdbx_seq_one_letter_code
_entity_poly.pdbx_strand_id
1 'polypeptide(L)'
;MLINKRNHNLKKSVAIIGSGIAGLSTAYFSQEYFDVTLFEKNDYLGGHANTREVKDSNGNTVPIDTGFIVYNELTYPNLTKFFDLLKVETVNSNMSFSFLNEENKFEYGGGSLSALFADRKNFFNLKFYKMLKDIIIFYKVYQKKNITSDISIRDFLKTKNYSDEFINFHLVPLISSIWSTPDQDSLNQPLKSIINFFQNHKLFNFTDRPQWKTIRNGSKQYINLLIKSAKFKIKKSCRIQKISRNDKIEIFFEGKKSVFDIIIFACHPNNFFPLLDKIHN
;
A
#
# COMPACT_ATOMS: atom_id res chain seq x y z
N MET A 1 -37.11 -19.93 -43.71
CA MET A 1 -36.12 -18.91 -43.33
C MET A 1 -35.95 -19.01 -41.82
N LEU A 2 -35.01 -19.83 -41.33
CA LEU A 2 -34.82 -20.12 -39.94
C LEU A 2 -33.91 -19.03 -39.37
N ILE A 3 -34.46 -18.16 -38.52
CA ILE A 3 -33.73 -17.11 -37.77
C ILE A 3 -32.87 -17.85 -36.76
N ASN A 4 -31.57 -17.88 -37.02
CA ASN A 4 -30.53 -18.35 -36.09
C ASN A 4 -30.65 -17.56 -34.78
N LYS A 5 -31.22 -18.17 -33.75
CA LYS A 5 -31.12 -17.68 -32.40
C LYS A 5 -29.60 -17.60 -32.05
N ARG A 6 -29.05 -16.38 -31.98
CA ARG A 6 -27.74 -16.12 -31.45
C ARG A 6 -27.67 -16.76 -30.08
N ASN A 7 -26.82 -17.79 -29.94
CA ASN A 7 -26.40 -18.31 -28.66
C ASN A 7 -25.87 -17.13 -27.85
N HIS A 8 -26.63 -16.69 -26.86
CA HIS A 8 -26.08 -15.87 -25.78
C HIS A 8 -24.99 -16.70 -25.12
N ASN A 9 -23.74 -16.47 -25.51
CA ASN A 9 -22.58 -17.02 -24.83
C ASN A 9 -22.74 -16.62 -23.35
N LEU A 10 -23.09 -17.56 -22.49
CA LEU A 10 -23.14 -17.37 -21.06
C LEU A 10 -21.76 -16.86 -20.61
N LYS A 11 -21.72 -15.71 -19.96
CA LYS A 11 -20.48 -15.16 -19.41
C LYS A 11 -19.84 -16.20 -18.48
N LYS A 12 -18.52 -16.41 -18.62
CA LYS A 12 -17.78 -17.25 -17.68
C LYS A 12 -17.88 -16.65 -16.28
N SER A 13 -18.02 -17.53 -15.30
CA SER A 13 -18.09 -17.17 -13.89
C SER A 13 -16.68 -16.99 -13.30
N VAL A 14 -16.47 -15.90 -12.58
CA VAL A 14 -15.18 -15.56 -11.95
C VAL A 14 -15.35 -15.35 -10.46
N ALA A 15 -14.59 -16.08 -9.66
CA ALA A 15 -14.44 -15.80 -8.23
C ALA A 15 -13.20 -14.93 -8.01
N ILE A 16 -13.35 -13.83 -7.28
CA ILE A 16 -12.25 -12.96 -6.85
C ILE A 16 -12.15 -13.03 -5.32
N ILE A 17 -10.98 -13.36 -4.80
CA ILE A 17 -10.76 -13.59 -3.37
C ILE A 17 -9.98 -12.42 -2.78
N GLY A 18 -10.63 -11.62 -1.94
CA GLY A 18 -10.10 -10.42 -1.30
C GLY A 18 -10.63 -9.13 -1.93
N SER A 19 -11.07 -8.20 -1.08
CA SER A 19 -11.69 -6.92 -1.47
C SER A 19 -10.76 -5.72 -1.27
N GLY A 20 -9.45 -5.91 -1.24
CA GLY A 20 -8.49 -4.82 -1.36
C GLY A 20 -8.56 -4.17 -2.74
N ILE A 21 -7.73 -3.14 -2.99
CA ILE A 21 -7.72 -2.40 -4.26
C ILE A 21 -7.55 -3.35 -5.47
N ALA A 22 -6.71 -4.37 -5.36
CA ALA A 22 -6.51 -5.35 -6.43
C ALA A 22 -7.80 -6.11 -6.77
N GLY A 23 -8.52 -6.63 -5.76
CA GLY A 23 -9.76 -7.37 -5.98
C GLY A 23 -10.90 -6.49 -6.45
N LEU A 24 -11.08 -5.33 -5.84
CA LEU A 24 -12.14 -4.39 -6.21
C LEU A 24 -11.95 -3.84 -7.62
N SER A 25 -10.74 -3.44 -8.01
CA SER A 25 -10.47 -2.96 -9.37
C SER A 25 -10.61 -4.08 -10.41
N THR A 26 -10.13 -5.29 -10.10
CA THR A 26 -10.32 -6.46 -10.97
C THR A 26 -11.82 -6.75 -11.17
N ALA A 27 -12.61 -6.77 -10.09
CA ALA A 27 -14.06 -6.97 -10.19
C ALA A 27 -14.73 -5.88 -11.04
N TYR A 28 -14.37 -4.61 -10.80
CA TYR A 28 -14.90 -3.47 -11.52
C TYR A 28 -14.65 -3.54 -13.03
N PHE A 29 -13.41 -3.81 -13.45
CA PHE A 29 -13.08 -3.87 -14.87
C PHE A 29 -13.52 -5.18 -15.54
N SER A 30 -13.72 -6.26 -14.79
CA SER A 30 -14.15 -7.56 -15.33
C SER A 30 -15.67 -7.72 -15.45
N GLN A 31 -16.47 -6.94 -14.73
CA GLN A 31 -17.94 -7.12 -14.61
C GLN A 31 -18.68 -7.04 -15.94
N GLU A 32 -18.14 -6.34 -16.93
CA GLU A 32 -18.78 -6.23 -18.24
C GLU A 32 -18.61 -7.51 -19.08
N TYR A 33 -17.57 -8.30 -18.80
CA TYR A 33 -17.18 -9.47 -19.57
C TYR A 33 -17.51 -10.80 -18.89
N PHE A 34 -17.59 -10.80 -17.56
CA PHE A 34 -17.72 -12.00 -16.72
C PHE A 34 -18.86 -11.86 -15.70
N ASP A 35 -19.40 -13.02 -15.24
CA ASP A 35 -20.25 -13.07 -14.04
C ASP A 35 -19.34 -13.16 -12.80
N VAL A 36 -19.09 -12.00 -12.19
CA VAL A 36 -18.09 -11.86 -11.13
C VAL A 36 -18.73 -12.00 -9.75
N THR A 37 -18.10 -12.78 -8.88
CA THR A 37 -18.38 -12.83 -7.44
C THR A 37 -17.12 -12.51 -6.65
N LEU A 38 -17.16 -11.44 -5.87
CA LEU A 38 -16.10 -11.01 -4.97
C LEU A 38 -16.35 -11.58 -3.56
N PHE A 39 -15.35 -12.23 -2.99
CA PHE A 39 -15.37 -12.80 -1.64
C PHE A 39 -14.48 -12.00 -0.70
N GLU A 40 -15.00 -11.61 0.45
CA GLU A 40 -14.28 -10.93 1.51
C GLU A 40 -14.53 -11.60 2.86
N LYS A 41 -13.45 -11.88 3.60
CA LYS A 41 -13.53 -12.53 4.92
C LYS A 41 -14.05 -11.60 6.02
N ASN A 42 -13.81 -10.30 5.88
CA ASN A 42 -14.23 -9.28 6.83
C ASN A 42 -15.66 -8.80 6.52
N ASP A 43 -16.26 -8.11 7.46
CA ASP A 43 -17.56 -7.46 7.32
C ASP A 43 -17.49 -6.13 6.52
N TYR A 44 -16.29 -5.65 6.23
CA TYR A 44 -16.02 -4.43 5.46
C TYR A 44 -15.17 -4.72 4.22
N LEU A 45 -15.23 -3.82 3.23
CA LEU A 45 -14.48 -3.88 1.99
C LEU A 45 -13.35 -2.85 1.99
N GLY A 46 -12.29 -3.10 1.21
CA GLY A 46 -11.23 -2.13 0.95
C GLY A 46 -9.83 -2.56 1.37
N GLY A 47 -9.71 -3.59 2.20
CA GLY A 47 -8.40 -4.04 2.69
C GLY A 47 -7.68 -2.91 3.45
N HIS A 48 -6.55 -2.41 2.92
CA HIS A 48 -5.80 -1.30 3.52
C HIS A 48 -6.47 0.08 3.36
N ALA A 49 -7.45 0.23 2.48
CA ALA A 49 -8.32 1.41 2.45
C ALA A 49 -9.36 1.28 3.58
N ASN A 50 -8.95 1.62 4.80
CA ASN A 50 -9.69 1.39 6.03
C ASN A 50 -9.78 2.69 6.83
N THR A 51 -10.83 3.47 6.56
CA THR A 51 -11.13 4.69 7.29
C THR A 51 -11.87 4.38 8.58
N ARG A 52 -11.37 4.86 9.70
CA ARG A 52 -12.01 4.80 11.03
C ARG A 52 -12.52 6.18 11.41
N GLU A 53 -13.69 6.21 12.02
CA GLU A 53 -14.27 7.44 12.55
C GLU A 53 -13.93 7.55 14.04
N VAL A 54 -13.28 8.66 14.42
CA VAL A 54 -12.94 8.95 15.81
C VAL A 54 -13.55 10.29 16.23
N LYS A 55 -13.75 10.48 17.53
CA LYS A 55 -14.19 11.76 18.07
C LYS A 55 -12.97 12.59 18.44
N ASP A 56 -12.94 13.86 17.99
CA ASP A 56 -11.97 14.84 18.46
C ASP A 56 -12.33 15.36 19.88
N SER A 57 -11.49 16.23 20.44
CA SER A 57 -11.73 16.84 21.75
C SER A 57 -13.01 17.67 21.83
N ASN A 58 -13.55 18.11 20.71
CA ASN A 58 -14.79 18.90 20.60
C ASN A 58 -16.02 18.03 20.31
N GLY A 59 -15.84 16.69 20.22
CA GLY A 59 -16.91 15.74 19.90
C GLY A 59 -17.24 15.60 18.42
N ASN A 60 -16.51 16.27 17.51
CA ASN A 60 -16.71 16.14 16.07
C ASN A 60 -16.19 14.78 15.57
N THR A 61 -16.87 14.20 14.61
CA THR A 61 -16.41 12.96 13.98
C THR A 61 -15.36 13.28 12.92
N VAL A 62 -14.16 12.70 13.07
CA VAL A 62 -13.03 12.86 12.16
C VAL A 62 -12.71 11.52 11.51
N PRO A 63 -12.70 11.44 10.17
CA PRO A 63 -12.29 10.22 9.45
C PRO A 63 -10.76 10.12 9.44
N ILE A 64 -10.24 8.97 9.90
CA ILE A 64 -8.80 8.67 9.93
C ILE A 64 -8.52 7.41 9.13
N ASP A 65 -7.66 7.51 8.13
CA ASP A 65 -7.17 6.37 7.38
C ASP A 65 -6.04 5.66 8.14
N THR A 66 -6.17 4.33 8.29
CA THR A 66 -5.24 3.52 9.09
C THR A 66 -4.27 2.69 8.23
N GLY A 67 -4.40 2.71 6.92
CA GLY A 67 -3.54 1.94 6.00
C GLY A 67 -3.17 2.76 4.78
N PHE A 68 -4.07 2.90 3.81
CA PHE A 68 -3.84 3.76 2.66
C PHE A 68 -4.14 5.21 3.01
N ILE A 69 -3.10 6.04 3.13
CA ILE A 69 -3.20 7.42 3.66
C ILE A 69 -3.02 8.46 2.53
N VAL A 70 -1.97 8.31 1.72
CA VAL A 70 -1.58 9.29 0.69
C VAL A 70 -1.13 8.61 -0.59
N TYR A 71 -1.24 9.34 -1.70
CA TYR A 71 -0.70 8.97 -3.00
C TYR A 71 -0.23 10.22 -3.75
N ASN A 72 0.42 10.06 -4.88
CA ASN A 72 0.71 11.16 -5.80
C ASN A 72 0.48 10.71 -7.26
N GLU A 73 0.16 11.63 -8.12
CA GLU A 73 -0.21 11.32 -9.51
C GLU A 73 0.97 10.83 -10.36
N LEU A 74 2.19 11.22 -9.99
CA LEU A 74 3.39 10.86 -10.73
C LEU A 74 3.71 9.36 -10.61
N THR A 75 3.65 8.84 -9.39
CA THR A 75 4.09 7.45 -9.11
C THR A 75 2.93 6.45 -9.06
N TYR A 76 1.69 6.95 -9.08
CA TYR A 76 0.47 6.14 -9.08
C TYR A 76 -0.45 6.44 -10.28
N PRO A 77 0.04 6.41 -11.55
CA PRO A 77 -0.75 6.85 -12.70
C PRO A 77 -2.02 6.02 -12.94
N ASN A 78 -1.97 4.71 -12.66
CA ASN A 78 -3.15 3.85 -12.82
C ASN A 78 -4.19 4.10 -11.73
N LEU A 79 -3.76 4.37 -10.49
CA LEU A 79 -4.66 4.72 -9.40
C LEU A 79 -5.33 6.08 -9.67
N THR A 80 -4.57 7.04 -10.16
CA THR A 80 -5.08 8.36 -10.56
C THR A 80 -6.18 8.22 -11.60
N LYS A 81 -5.92 7.49 -12.69
CA LYS A 81 -6.93 7.22 -13.74
C LYS A 81 -8.16 6.50 -13.18
N PHE A 82 -7.97 5.60 -12.23
CA PHE A 82 -9.08 4.89 -11.61
C PHE A 82 -9.93 5.81 -10.72
N PHE A 83 -9.28 6.72 -9.97
CA PHE A 83 -9.99 7.73 -9.18
C PHE A 83 -10.74 8.73 -10.07
N ASP A 84 -10.15 9.16 -11.17
CA ASP A 84 -10.82 10.02 -12.16
C ASP A 84 -12.07 9.33 -12.74
N LEU A 85 -11.95 8.04 -13.10
CA LEU A 85 -13.07 7.24 -13.60
C LEU A 85 -14.23 7.14 -12.60
N LEU A 86 -13.90 6.97 -11.31
CA LEU A 86 -14.88 6.88 -10.23
C LEU A 86 -15.32 8.27 -9.71
N LYS A 87 -14.72 9.36 -10.21
CA LYS A 87 -14.94 10.74 -9.74
C LYS A 87 -14.66 10.90 -8.25
N VAL A 88 -13.56 10.33 -7.80
CA VAL A 88 -13.11 10.42 -6.39
C VAL A 88 -12.61 11.82 -6.11
N GLU A 89 -13.15 12.47 -5.09
CA GLU A 89 -12.67 13.79 -4.67
C GLU A 89 -11.40 13.65 -3.84
N THR A 90 -10.35 14.36 -4.25
CA THR A 90 -9.03 14.33 -3.57
C THR A 90 -8.59 15.74 -3.19
N VAL A 91 -7.74 15.82 -2.17
CA VAL A 91 -7.19 17.09 -1.67
C VAL A 91 -5.68 16.98 -1.54
N ASN A 92 -4.99 18.11 -1.66
CA ASN A 92 -3.55 18.17 -1.43
C ASN A 92 -3.24 17.80 0.02
N SER A 93 -2.16 17.07 0.20
CA SER A 93 -1.65 16.64 1.49
C SER A 93 -0.15 16.91 1.57
N ASN A 94 0.36 17.03 2.78
CA ASN A 94 1.79 17.09 3.03
C ASN A 94 2.26 15.75 3.57
N MET A 95 3.21 15.15 2.87
CA MET A 95 3.92 13.98 3.38
C MET A 95 5.31 14.43 3.81
N SER A 96 5.54 14.46 5.10
CA SER A 96 6.83 14.75 5.72
C SER A 96 7.24 13.59 6.62
N PHE A 97 8.54 13.52 6.89
CA PHE A 97 9.10 12.60 7.86
C PHE A 97 9.60 13.41 9.06
N SER A 98 9.26 12.97 10.26
CA SER A 98 9.80 13.48 11.50
C SER A 98 10.26 12.34 12.40
N PHE A 99 11.24 12.63 13.24
CA PHE A 99 11.80 11.68 14.18
C PHE A 99 11.90 12.31 15.56
N LEU A 100 11.45 11.58 16.57
CA LEU A 100 11.58 11.92 17.97
C LEU A 100 12.17 10.72 18.72
N ASN A 101 13.22 10.96 19.48
CA ASN A 101 13.76 10.01 20.45
C ASN A 101 13.80 10.71 21.83
N GLU A 102 12.91 10.30 22.70
CA GLU A 102 12.76 10.90 24.05
C GLU A 102 13.97 10.64 24.95
N GLU A 103 14.59 9.47 24.85
CA GLU A 103 15.76 9.09 25.66
C GLU A 103 16.94 10.00 25.37
N ASN A 104 17.23 10.25 24.10
CA ASN A 104 18.33 11.10 23.66
C ASN A 104 17.94 12.57 23.51
N LYS A 105 16.66 12.92 23.75
CA LYS A 105 16.11 14.26 23.52
C LYS A 105 16.46 14.79 22.14
N PHE A 106 16.25 13.97 21.11
CA PHE A 106 16.60 14.26 19.74
C PHE A 106 15.33 14.32 18.91
N GLU A 107 15.04 15.50 18.35
CA GLU A 107 13.85 15.73 17.55
C GLU A 107 14.17 16.56 16.31
N TYR A 108 13.63 16.16 15.15
CA TYR A 108 13.65 16.97 13.94
C TYR A 108 12.56 16.55 12.97
N GLY A 109 12.26 17.44 11.99
CA GLY A 109 11.34 17.15 10.89
C GLY A 109 11.94 17.55 9.53
N GLY A 110 11.66 16.77 8.50
CA GLY A 110 12.21 16.98 7.14
C GLY A 110 11.39 17.92 6.24
N GLY A 111 10.31 18.54 6.74
CA GLY A 111 9.38 19.30 5.91
C GLY A 111 9.82 20.76 5.62
N SER A 112 10.62 21.36 6.48
CA SER A 112 11.11 22.74 6.35
C SER A 112 12.34 22.98 7.21
N LEU A 113 13.05 24.10 6.99
CA LEU A 113 14.14 24.49 7.87
C LEU A 113 13.68 24.71 9.31
N SER A 114 12.49 25.25 9.51
CA SER A 114 11.89 25.40 10.85
C SER A 114 11.64 24.06 11.51
N ALA A 115 11.12 23.08 10.77
CA ALA A 115 10.91 21.73 11.28
C ALA A 115 12.24 21.00 11.56
N LEU A 116 13.25 21.22 10.73
CA LEU A 116 14.58 20.65 10.90
C LEU A 116 15.22 21.05 12.23
N PHE A 117 14.97 22.30 12.67
CA PHE A 117 15.43 22.86 13.94
C PHE A 117 14.28 23.06 14.94
N ALA A 118 13.29 22.15 14.94
CA ALA A 118 12.17 22.18 15.89
C ALA A 118 12.69 22.19 17.35
N ASP A 119 13.64 21.32 17.65
CA ASP A 119 14.48 21.49 18.85
C ASP A 119 15.64 22.44 18.54
N ARG A 120 15.58 23.64 19.10
CA ARG A 120 16.62 24.68 18.93
C ARG A 120 18.00 24.25 19.42
N LYS A 121 18.10 23.26 20.30
CA LYS A 121 19.39 22.70 20.75
C LYS A 121 20.17 22.07 19.60
N ASN A 122 19.49 21.66 18.52
CA ASN A 122 20.13 21.12 17.34
C ASN A 122 21.07 22.12 16.64
N PHE A 123 20.89 23.44 16.83
CA PHE A 123 21.85 24.44 16.32
C PHE A 123 23.27 24.26 16.90
N PHE A 124 23.39 23.68 18.08
CA PHE A 124 24.68 23.47 18.74
C PHE A 124 25.08 21.99 18.84
N ASN A 125 24.31 21.10 18.19
CA ASN A 125 24.52 19.66 18.27
C ASN A 125 25.36 19.14 17.13
N LEU A 126 26.63 18.84 17.36
CA LEU A 126 27.55 18.29 16.35
C LEU A 126 27.08 16.95 15.78
N LYS A 127 26.40 16.13 16.56
CA LYS A 127 25.84 14.86 16.10
C LYS A 127 24.73 15.08 15.09
N PHE A 128 23.90 16.10 15.28
CA PHE A 128 22.88 16.50 14.34
C PHE A 128 23.48 16.91 12.97
N TYR A 129 24.54 17.71 12.96
CA TYR A 129 25.22 18.10 11.72
C TYR A 129 25.91 16.92 11.03
N LYS A 130 26.43 15.95 11.79
CA LYS A 130 26.97 14.70 11.25
C LYS A 130 25.88 13.92 10.49
N MET A 131 24.71 13.75 11.12
CA MET A 131 23.54 13.12 10.50
C MET A 131 23.14 13.85 9.21
N LEU A 132 23.00 15.17 9.24
CA LEU A 132 22.64 15.96 8.05
C LEU A 132 23.63 15.81 6.93
N LYS A 133 24.92 15.82 7.22
CA LYS A 133 25.98 15.58 6.24
C LYS A 133 25.78 14.21 5.57
N ASP A 134 25.57 13.17 6.36
CA ASP A 134 25.41 11.81 5.84
C ASP A 134 24.11 11.63 5.05
N ILE A 135 23.01 12.29 5.44
CA ILE A 135 21.78 12.38 4.65
C ILE A 135 22.09 12.96 3.26
N ILE A 136 22.79 14.10 3.21
CA ILE A 136 23.10 14.78 1.95
C ILE A 136 23.98 13.88 1.07
N ILE A 137 25.01 13.25 1.65
CA ILE A 137 25.90 12.35 0.92
C ILE A 137 25.13 11.15 0.38
N PHE A 138 24.35 10.47 1.24
CA PHE A 138 23.56 9.31 0.85
C PHE A 138 22.58 9.65 -0.27
N TYR A 139 21.83 10.75 -0.14
CA TYR A 139 20.85 11.16 -1.14
C TYR A 139 21.51 11.50 -2.48
N LYS A 140 22.59 12.28 -2.49
CA LYS A 140 23.32 12.62 -3.72
C LYS A 140 23.91 11.40 -4.42
N VAL A 141 24.48 10.47 -3.67
CA VAL A 141 25.11 9.26 -4.23
C VAL A 141 24.06 8.33 -4.83
N TYR A 142 22.92 8.11 -4.12
CA TYR A 142 21.95 7.10 -4.52
C TYR A 142 20.79 7.62 -5.35
N GLN A 143 20.64 8.92 -5.52
CA GLN A 143 19.60 9.53 -6.36
C GLN A 143 19.57 8.99 -7.80
N LYS A 144 20.74 8.72 -8.38
CA LYS A 144 20.90 8.27 -9.78
C LYS A 144 21.66 6.95 -9.91
N LYS A 145 22.07 6.35 -8.81
CA LYS A 145 22.89 5.14 -8.82
C LYS A 145 22.02 3.90 -9.02
N ASN A 146 22.30 3.15 -10.08
CA ASN A 146 21.71 1.84 -10.25
C ASN A 146 22.37 0.81 -9.30
N ILE A 147 21.57 0.11 -8.50
CA ILE A 147 22.03 -0.93 -7.58
C ILE A 147 21.73 -2.29 -8.22
N THR A 148 22.79 -3.01 -8.54
CA THR A 148 22.71 -4.37 -9.09
C THR A 148 22.89 -5.45 -8.02
N SER A 149 23.52 -5.10 -6.90
CA SER A 149 23.79 -6.01 -5.79
C SER A 149 22.56 -6.25 -4.94
N ASP A 150 22.38 -7.49 -4.52
CA ASP A 150 21.23 -7.94 -3.70
C ASP A 150 21.60 -8.05 -2.20
N ILE A 151 22.51 -7.18 -1.74
CA ILE A 151 22.92 -7.14 -0.34
C ILE A 151 21.85 -6.52 0.55
N SER A 152 21.81 -6.92 1.83
CA SER A 152 20.94 -6.30 2.82
C SER A 152 21.39 -4.87 3.17
N ILE A 153 20.47 -4.05 3.68
CA ILE A 153 20.82 -2.73 4.26
C ILE A 153 21.89 -2.91 5.36
N ARG A 154 21.74 -3.92 6.20
CA ARG A 154 22.70 -4.23 7.28
C ARG A 154 24.11 -4.42 6.74
N ASP A 155 24.29 -5.27 5.75
CA ASP A 155 25.62 -5.56 5.21
C ASP A 155 26.17 -4.38 4.41
N PHE A 156 25.32 -3.67 3.71
CA PHE A 156 25.70 -2.41 3.06
C PHE A 156 26.27 -1.40 4.08
N LEU A 157 25.59 -1.17 5.20
CA LEU A 157 26.02 -0.22 6.22
C LEU A 157 27.38 -0.58 6.83
N LYS A 158 27.68 -1.87 7.00
CA LYS A 158 29.01 -2.34 7.43
C LYS A 158 30.14 -1.92 6.47
N THR A 159 29.84 -1.75 5.19
CA THR A 159 30.83 -1.35 4.16
C THR A 159 31.01 0.17 4.06
N LYS A 160 30.25 0.95 4.82
CA LYS A 160 30.22 2.40 4.76
C LYS A 160 30.46 3.00 6.13
N ASN A 161 31.09 4.15 6.14
CA ASN A 161 31.38 4.89 7.36
C ASN A 161 30.34 6.01 7.57
N TYR A 162 29.07 5.62 7.72
CA TYR A 162 28.00 6.54 8.10
C TYR A 162 27.95 6.65 9.63
N SER A 163 27.48 7.81 10.12
CA SER A 163 27.29 8.06 11.54
C SER A 163 26.13 7.22 12.10
N ASP A 164 26.24 6.87 13.37
CA ASP A 164 25.18 6.16 14.11
C ASP A 164 23.88 6.99 14.12
N GLU A 165 24.00 8.31 14.18
CA GLU A 165 22.87 9.23 14.14
C GLU A 165 22.13 9.16 12.77
N PHE A 166 22.87 9.07 11.68
CA PHE A 166 22.26 8.88 10.36
C PHE A 166 21.52 7.52 10.27
N ILE A 167 22.17 6.47 10.74
CA ILE A 167 21.61 5.11 10.68
C ILE A 167 20.37 5.01 11.56
N ASN A 168 20.49 5.38 12.85
CA ASN A 168 19.48 5.09 13.86
C ASN A 168 18.40 6.16 13.98
N PHE A 169 18.66 7.40 13.56
CA PHE A 169 17.71 8.52 13.70
C PHE A 169 17.13 8.99 12.37
N HIS A 170 17.65 8.49 11.22
CA HIS A 170 17.12 8.84 9.91
C HIS A 170 16.82 7.62 9.03
N LEU A 171 17.84 6.87 8.61
CA LEU A 171 17.68 5.85 7.57
C LEU A 171 16.78 4.70 8.02
N VAL A 172 17.07 4.07 9.14
CA VAL A 172 16.31 2.93 9.65
C VAL A 172 14.88 3.35 10.02
N PRO A 173 14.63 4.42 10.78
CA PRO A 173 13.26 4.88 11.07
C PRO A 173 12.47 5.27 9.82
N LEU A 174 13.11 5.88 8.82
CA LEU A 174 12.46 6.20 7.56
C LEU A 174 12.01 4.94 6.80
N ILE A 175 12.87 3.92 6.73
CA ILE A 175 12.52 2.64 6.11
C ILE A 175 11.40 1.96 6.92
N SER A 176 11.53 1.88 8.24
CA SER A 176 10.53 1.29 9.13
C SER A 176 9.16 1.93 8.98
N SER A 177 9.10 3.26 8.89
CA SER A 177 7.84 3.99 8.71
C SER A 177 7.17 3.73 7.36
N ILE A 178 7.94 3.58 6.28
CA ILE A 178 7.41 3.33 4.94
C ILE A 178 6.85 1.90 4.83
N TRP A 179 7.55 0.92 5.38
CA TRP A 179 7.16 -0.49 5.28
C TRP A 179 6.36 -1.00 6.49
N SER A 180 6.13 -0.17 7.50
CA SER A 180 5.46 -0.55 8.76
C SER A 180 6.10 -1.82 9.38
N THR A 181 7.43 -1.87 9.36
CA THR A 181 8.22 -2.99 9.87
C THR A 181 9.08 -2.56 11.05
N PRO A 182 9.38 -3.48 11.99
CA PRO A 182 10.35 -3.20 13.04
C PRO A 182 11.73 -2.85 12.49
N ASP A 183 12.50 -2.04 13.20
CA ASP A 183 13.83 -1.58 12.77
C ASP A 183 14.79 -2.71 12.40
N GLN A 184 14.77 -3.81 13.15
CA GLN A 184 15.61 -4.98 12.87
C GLN A 184 15.27 -5.64 11.54
N ASP A 185 14.00 -5.72 11.19
CA ASP A 185 13.52 -6.28 9.92
C ASP A 185 13.80 -5.31 8.76
N SER A 186 13.75 -4.00 9.01
CA SER A 186 14.12 -2.97 8.05
C SER A 186 15.59 -3.10 7.61
N LEU A 187 16.49 -3.45 8.52
CA LEU A 187 17.90 -3.69 8.22
C LEU A 187 18.12 -4.94 7.34
N ASN A 188 17.21 -5.90 7.34
CA ASN A 188 17.30 -7.11 6.53
C ASN A 188 16.73 -6.92 5.10
N GLN A 189 16.12 -5.78 4.81
CA GLN A 189 15.59 -5.49 3.48
C GLN A 189 16.71 -5.38 2.43
N PRO A 190 16.46 -5.80 1.17
CA PRO A 190 17.42 -5.63 0.09
C PRO A 190 17.66 -4.14 -0.22
N LEU A 191 18.93 -3.71 -0.23
CA LEU A 191 19.32 -2.33 -0.55
C LEU A 191 18.71 -1.87 -1.87
N LYS A 192 18.73 -2.72 -2.90
CA LYS A 192 18.17 -2.44 -4.22
C LYS A 192 16.70 -2.02 -4.16
N SER A 193 15.89 -2.73 -3.38
CA SER A 193 14.46 -2.43 -3.23
C SER A 193 14.24 -1.06 -2.60
N ILE A 194 15.00 -0.74 -1.56
CA ILE A 194 14.91 0.56 -0.87
C ILE A 194 15.33 1.71 -1.78
N ILE A 195 16.48 1.58 -2.44
CA ILE A 195 16.98 2.63 -3.34
C ILE A 195 16.02 2.86 -4.51
N ASN A 196 15.53 1.79 -5.15
CA ASN A 196 14.57 1.91 -6.25
C ASN A 196 13.27 2.59 -5.79
N PHE A 197 12.78 2.25 -4.61
CA PHE A 197 11.59 2.89 -4.05
C PHE A 197 11.83 4.39 -3.82
N PHE A 198 12.94 4.76 -3.19
CA PHE A 198 13.29 6.15 -2.92
C PHE A 198 13.46 6.96 -4.21
N GLN A 199 14.08 6.37 -5.24
CA GLN A 199 14.20 6.99 -6.57
C GLN A 199 12.83 7.20 -7.23
N ASN A 200 12.01 6.15 -7.28
CA ASN A 200 10.69 6.20 -7.89
C ASN A 200 9.78 7.25 -7.24
N HIS A 201 9.85 7.40 -5.92
CA HIS A 201 9.05 8.35 -5.17
C HIS A 201 9.72 9.73 -5.01
N LYS A 202 10.85 9.96 -5.66
CA LYS A 202 11.65 11.18 -5.56
C LYS A 202 12.01 11.56 -4.11
N LEU A 203 12.16 10.58 -3.22
CA LEU A 203 12.48 10.83 -1.81
C LEU A 203 13.91 11.37 -1.62
N PHE A 204 14.81 11.09 -2.56
CA PHE A 204 16.15 11.68 -2.57
C PHE A 204 16.19 13.16 -2.96
N ASN A 205 15.07 13.71 -3.44
CA ASN A 205 15.02 15.10 -3.87
C ASN A 205 14.77 16.03 -2.67
N PHE A 206 15.53 17.10 -2.56
CA PHE A 206 15.26 18.17 -1.60
C PHE A 206 14.20 19.16 -2.14
N THR A 207 14.16 19.30 -3.46
CA THR A 207 13.21 20.11 -4.23
C THR A 207 12.55 19.25 -5.30
N ASP A 208 11.55 19.76 -5.99
CA ASP A 208 10.82 19.05 -7.07
C ASP A 208 10.26 17.69 -6.60
N ARG A 209 9.69 17.65 -5.40
CA ARG A 209 8.93 16.52 -4.90
C ARG A 209 7.53 16.52 -5.48
N PRO A 210 6.94 15.35 -5.78
CA PRO A 210 5.55 15.30 -6.24
C PRO A 210 4.60 15.84 -5.18
N GLN A 211 3.53 16.52 -5.61
CA GLN A 211 2.45 16.89 -4.72
C GLN A 211 1.74 15.64 -4.23
N TRP A 212 1.74 15.41 -2.94
CA TRP A 212 0.97 14.35 -2.33
C TRP A 212 -0.50 14.74 -2.19
N LYS A 213 -1.36 13.76 -2.31
CA LYS A 213 -2.82 13.88 -2.21
C LYS A 213 -3.37 12.83 -1.27
N THR A 214 -4.54 13.13 -0.72
CA THR A 214 -5.36 12.16 0.02
C THR A 214 -6.81 12.25 -0.43
N ILE A 215 -7.61 11.24 -0.12
CA ILE A 215 -9.03 11.23 -0.47
C ILE A 215 -9.79 12.06 0.56
N ARG A 216 -10.61 13.00 0.09
CA ARG A 216 -11.48 13.80 0.96
C ARG A 216 -12.41 12.88 1.76
N ASN A 217 -12.44 13.07 3.07
CA ASN A 217 -13.21 12.28 4.03
C ASN A 217 -12.82 10.78 4.10
N GLY A 218 -11.57 10.47 3.74
CA GLY A 218 -10.97 9.16 3.92
C GLY A 218 -11.12 8.21 2.74
N SER A 219 -10.25 7.22 2.71
CA SER A 219 -10.12 6.26 1.60
C SER A 219 -11.37 5.41 1.37
N LYS A 220 -12.20 5.20 2.38
CA LYS A 220 -13.50 4.52 2.27
C LYS A 220 -14.41 5.15 1.18
N GLN A 221 -14.21 6.43 0.85
CA GLN A 221 -15.05 7.12 -0.14
C GLN A 221 -14.91 6.52 -1.54
N TYR A 222 -13.70 6.17 -2.01
CA TYR A 222 -13.58 5.56 -3.33
C TYR A 222 -14.24 4.17 -3.38
N ILE A 223 -14.22 3.43 -2.26
CA ILE A 223 -14.89 2.13 -2.16
C ILE A 223 -16.40 2.32 -2.29
N ASN A 224 -16.96 3.29 -1.58
CA ASN A 224 -18.39 3.61 -1.66
C ASN A 224 -18.81 3.97 -3.10
N LEU A 225 -18.00 4.77 -3.79
CA LEU A 225 -18.27 5.15 -5.19
C LEU A 225 -18.19 3.94 -6.13
N LEU A 226 -17.18 3.09 -5.94
CA LEU A 226 -17.03 1.84 -6.70
C LEU A 226 -18.23 0.93 -6.52
N ILE A 227 -18.67 0.70 -5.27
CA ILE A 227 -19.79 -0.19 -4.96
C ILE A 227 -21.11 0.33 -5.54
N LYS A 228 -21.32 1.65 -5.58
CA LYS A 228 -22.50 2.24 -6.24
C LYS A 228 -22.62 1.89 -7.73
N SER A 229 -21.49 1.66 -8.39
CA SER A 229 -21.42 1.28 -9.82
C SER A 229 -21.18 -0.22 -10.03
N ALA A 230 -21.16 -1.01 -8.98
CA ALA A 230 -20.89 -2.44 -9.05
C ALA A 230 -22.08 -3.20 -9.65
N LYS A 231 -21.79 -4.01 -10.66
CA LYS A 231 -22.72 -4.98 -11.28
C LYS A 231 -22.34 -6.43 -10.89
N PHE A 232 -21.36 -6.60 -10.03
CA PHE A 232 -20.87 -7.90 -9.56
C PHE A 232 -21.43 -8.25 -8.19
N LYS A 233 -21.45 -9.54 -7.87
CA LYS A 233 -21.92 -10.04 -6.58
C LYS A 233 -20.81 -9.86 -5.53
N ILE A 234 -21.20 -9.49 -4.31
CA ILE A 234 -20.28 -9.33 -3.17
C ILE A 234 -20.73 -10.22 -2.04
N LYS A 235 -19.79 -11.03 -1.51
CA LYS A 235 -19.96 -11.86 -0.33
C LYS A 235 -18.98 -11.40 0.75
N LYS A 236 -19.48 -10.61 1.71
CA LYS A 236 -18.73 -10.19 2.91
C LYS A 236 -18.89 -11.22 4.02
N SER A 237 -18.06 -11.11 5.05
CA SER A 237 -18.00 -12.01 6.20
C SER A 237 -17.88 -13.49 5.78
N CYS A 238 -17.34 -13.72 4.58
CA CYS A 238 -17.29 -15.02 3.94
C CYS A 238 -15.87 -15.61 4.03
N ARG A 239 -15.66 -16.48 5.02
CA ARG A 239 -14.39 -17.17 5.21
C ARG A 239 -14.35 -18.43 4.34
N ILE A 240 -13.52 -18.42 3.31
CA ILE A 240 -13.25 -19.59 2.49
C ILE A 240 -12.49 -20.62 3.32
N GLN A 241 -12.93 -21.88 3.26
CA GLN A 241 -12.38 -23.00 4.02
C GLN A 241 -11.50 -23.90 3.15
N LYS A 242 -11.88 -24.08 1.88
CA LYS A 242 -11.21 -24.98 0.94
C LYS A 242 -11.48 -24.54 -0.49
N ILE A 243 -10.51 -24.77 -1.36
CA ILE A 243 -10.62 -24.56 -2.81
C ILE A 243 -10.10 -25.82 -3.50
N SER A 244 -10.95 -26.45 -4.30
CA SER A 244 -10.60 -27.63 -5.11
C SER A 244 -10.63 -27.26 -6.57
N ARG A 245 -9.67 -27.79 -7.33
CA ARG A 245 -9.57 -27.60 -8.79
C ARG A 245 -9.73 -28.95 -9.48
N ASN A 246 -10.90 -29.17 -10.04
CA ASN A 246 -11.21 -30.27 -10.95
C ASN A 246 -11.45 -29.70 -12.35
N ASP A 247 -12.46 -30.16 -13.08
CA ASP A 247 -12.90 -29.56 -14.35
C ASP A 247 -13.30 -28.09 -14.17
N LYS A 248 -13.81 -27.74 -13.00
CA LYS A 248 -14.11 -26.39 -12.54
C LYS A 248 -13.50 -26.13 -11.18
N ILE A 249 -13.58 -24.89 -10.74
CA ILE A 249 -13.09 -24.46 -9.44
C ILE A 249 -14.24 -24.50 -8.44
N GLU A 250 -14.08 -25.30 -7.41
CA GLU A 250 -15.03 -25.43 -6.30
C GLU A 250 -14.52 -24.67 -5.08
N ILE A 251 -15.33 -23.75 -4.57
CA ILE A 251 -15.02 -22.93 -3.38
C ILE A 251 -15.99 -23.34 -2.27
N PHE A 252 -15.44 -23.76 -1.12
CA PHE A 252 -16.20 -24.17 0.06
C PHE A 252 -16.11 -23.09 1.13
N PHE A 253 -17.27 -22.65 1.62
CA PHE A 253 -17.39 -21.61 2.65
C PHE A 253 -18.71 -21.81 3.40
N GLU A 254 -18.70 -21.67 4.73
CA GLU A 254 -19.90 -21.72 5.59
C GLU A 254 -20.81 -22.93 5.33
N GLY A 255 -20.22 -24.10 5.11
CA GLY A 255 -20.98 -25.32 4.78
C GLY A 255 -21.63 -25.33 3.39
N LYS A 256 -21.36 -24.32 2.55
CA LYS A 256 -21.86 -24.19 1.18
C LYS A 256 -20.73 -24.42 0.18
N LYS A 257 -21.12 -24.75 -1.07
CA LYS A 257 -20.24 -24.89 -2.21
C LYS A 257 -20.69 -23.96 -3.34
N SER A 258 -19.74 -23.27 -3.98
CA SER A 258 -19.96 -22.54 -5.24
C SER A 258 -18.95 -22.97 -6.27
N VAL A 259 -19.34 -22.98 -7.54
CA VAL A 259 -18.52 -23.45 -8.67
C VAL A 259 -18.27 -22.31 -9.63
N PHE A 260 -17.02 -22.17 -10.08
CA PHE A 260 -16.57 -21.11 -10.97
C PHE A 260 -15.69 -21.64 -12.11
N ASP A 261 -15.65 -20.90 -13.21
CA ASP A 261 -14.75 -21.18 -14.34
C ASP A 261 -13.33 -20.66 -14.07
N ILE A 262 -13.21 -19.53 -13.35
CA ILE A 262 -11.96 -18.83 -13.10
C ILE A 262 -11.91 -18.41 -11.62
N ILE A 263 -10.71 -18.43 -11.03
CA ILE A 263 -10.43 -17.86 -9.73
C ILE A 263 -9.27 -16.86 -9.83
N ILE A 264 -9.41 -15.73 -9.15
CA ILE A 264 -8.38 -14.71 -9.02
C ILE A 264 -8.12 -14.46 -7.53
N PHE A 265 -6.88 -14.67 -7.10
CA PHE A 265 -6.46 -14.38 -5.74
C PHE A 265 -5.96 -12.94 -5.67
N ALA A 266 -6.68 -12.10 -4.94
CA ALA A 266 -6.38 -10.70 -4.69
C ALA A 266 -6.12 -10.46 -3.19
N CYS A 267 -5.61 -11.46 -2.51
CA CYS A 267 -5.21 -11.45 -1.11
C CYS A 267 -3.75 -11.90 -0.98
N HIS A 268 -3.19 -11.76 0.22
CA HIS A 268 -1.80 -12.16 0.48
C HIS A 268 -1.60 -13.67 0.26
N PRO A 269 -0.51 -14.13 -0.37
CA PRO A 269 -0.27 -15.54 -0.67
C PRO A 269 -0.42 -16.47 0.54
N ASN A 270 0.09 -16.07 1.69
CA ASN A 270 -0.03 -16.83 2.94
C ASN A 270 -1.47 -17.10 3.38
N ASN A 271 -2.44 -16.32 2.86
CA ASN A 271 -3.84 -16.50 3.21
C ASN A 271 -4.57 -17.51 2.29
N PHE A 272 -4.09 -17.75 1.08
CA PHE A 272 -4.79 -18.64 0.16
C PHE A 272 -4.06 -19.96 -0.10
N PHE A 273 -2.72 -20.03 -0.01
CA PHE A 273 -2.01 -21.29 -0.18
C PHE A 273 -2.52 -22.43 0.71
N PRO A 274 -2.83 -22.20 2.01
CA PRO A 274 -3.38 -23.24 2.86
C PRO A 274 -4.79 -23.72 2.48
N LEU A 275 -5.51 -22.94 1.64
CA LEU A 275 -6.87 -23.26 1.20
C LEU A 275 -6.91 -24.14 -0.04
N LEU A 276 -5.80 -24.22 -0.76
CA LEU A 276 -5.71 -25.04 -1.95
C LEU A 276 -5.56 -26.51 -1.59
N ASP A 277 -6.38 -27.37 -2.22
CA ASP A 277 -6.09 -28.80 -2.21
C ASP A 277 -4.68 -29.04 -2.75
N LYS A 278 -3.98 -30.06 -2.20
CA LYS A 278 -2.69 -30.49 -2.74
C LYS A 278 -2.88 -30.72 -4.24
N ILE A 279 -2.19 -29.92 -5.03
CA ILE A 279 -2.10 -30.16 -6.46
C ILE A 279 -1.38 -31.51 -6.58
N HIS A 280 -2.12 -32.55 -6.90
CA HIS A 280 -1.49 -33.80 -7.34
C HIS A 280 -0.82 -33.47 -8.68
N ASN A 281 0.52 -33.51 -8.68
CA ASN A 281 1.34 -33.43 -9.89
C ASN A 281 0.97 -34.57 -10.86
#